data_978d6e2ed2d4f30dbc11a5b54e8b55b1
#
_entry.id   978d6e2ed2d4f30dbc11a5b54e8b55b1
#
_cell.length_a   1.000
_cell.length_b   1.000
_cell.length_c   1.000
_cell.angle_alpha   90.00
_cell.angle_beta   90.00
_cell.angle_gamma   90.00
#
_symmetry.space_group_name_H-M   'P 1'
#
loop_
_entity.id
_entity.type
_entity.pdbx_description
1 polymer ?
#
loop_
_entity_poly.entity_id
_entity_poly.type
_entity_poly.pdbx_seq_one_letter_code
_entity_poly.pdbx_strand_id
1 'polypeptide(L)'
;MMNIEIKKMETDEEIRGKAYVHWKSWHEAFTGLIENKYIDGLTIEKCEEWGFRWPENTLVAKDGERVVGFVCYGDRGDEAPGYGEIFALYVLSEYYGKGVSSKLMQAGLEHIRDYPIKCLWVLKNNARAIRFYQKCGFQFDGTETVSSNIAPAVEVRMVLAE
;
A
#
# COMPACT_ATOMS: atom_id res chain seq x y z
N MET A 1 -20.09 -2.21 -15.68
CA MET A 1 -18.93 -1.44 -16.14
C MET A 1 -18.23 -0.79 -14.94
N MET A 2 -16.93 -0.90 -14.89
CA MET A 2 -16.13 -0.35 -13.80
C MET A 2 -16.00 1.17 -13.94
N ASN A 3 -16.23 1.90 -12.86
CA ASN A 3 -16.12 3.35 -12.82
C ASN A 3 -15.24 3.74 -11.62
N ILE A 4 -13.93 3.82 -11.82
CA ILE A 4 -12.96 4.03 -10.75
C ILE A 4 -12.71 5.52 -10.55
N GLU A 5 -12.92 5.97 -9.30
CA GLU A 5 -12.57 7.30 -8.84
C GLU A 5 -11.48 7.18 -7.77
N ILE A 6 -10.43 7.98 -7.90
CA ILE A 6 -9.40 8.10 -6.86
C ILE A 6 -9.68 9.38 -6.10
N LYS A 7 -9.80 9.29 -4.78
CA LYS A 7 -10.11 10.47 -3.96
C LYS A 7 -9.47 10.35 -2.58
N LYS A 8 -9.37 11.47 -1.89
CA LYS A 8 -8.95 11.50 -0.50
C LYS A 8 -9.98 10.76 0.37
N MET A 9 -9.49 9.94 1.29
CA MET A 9 -10.36 9.24 2.25
C MET A 9 -10.89 10.23 3.27
N GLU A 10 -12.21 10.38 3.35
CA GLU A 10 -12.83 11.42 4.17
C GLU A 10 -13.96 10.93 5.07
N THR A 11 -14.76 9.97 4.62
CA THR A 11 -15.95 9.54 5.36
C THR A 11 -15.67 8.30 6.19
N ASP A 12 -16.50 8.07 7.22
CA ASP A 12 -16.44 6.85 8.03
C ASP A 12 -16.63 5.61 7.17
N GLU A 13 -17.50 5.67 6.17
CA GLU A 13 -17.73 4.57 5.25
C GLU A 13 -16.49 4.25 4.42
N GLU A 14 -15.77 5.29 3.99
CA GLU A 14 -14.53 5.12 3.25
C GLU A 14 -13.43 4.52 4.13
N ILE A 15 -13.36 4.93 5.39
CA ILE A 15 -12.41 4.36 6.35
C ILE A 15 -12.71 2.87 6.56
N ARG A 16 -13.96 2.50 6.74
CA ARG A 16 -14.35 1.08 6.87
C ARG A 16 -14.08 0.29 5.59
N GLY A 17 -14.33 0.91 4.45
CA GLY A 17 -14.01 0.30 3.15
C GLY A 17 -12.52 0.06 2.98
N LYS A 18 -11.69 1.02 3.36
CA LYS A 18 -10.24 0.88 3.36
C LYS A 18 -9.81 -0.25 4.29
N ALA A 19 -10.41 -0.34 5.48
CA ALA A 19 -10.10 -1.41 6.44
C ALA A 19 -10.41 -2.79 5.86
N TYR A 20 -11.52 -2.93 5.17
CA TYR A 20 -11.87 -4.19 4.50
C TYR A 20 -10.83 -4.55 3.43
N VAL A 21 -10.44 -3.59 2.61
CA VAL A 21 -9.41 -3.81 1.57
C VAL A 21 -8.09 -4.23 2.22
N HIS A 22 -7.70 -3.57 3.31
CA HIS A 22 -6.47 -3.87 4.03
C HIS A 22 -6.47 -5.33 4.51
N TRP A 23 -7.52 -5.72 5.22
CA TRP A 23 -7.68 -7.07 5.73
C TRP A 23 -7.74 -8.12 4.61
N LYS A 24 -8.60 -7.90 3.62
CA LYS A 24 -8.81 -8.85 2.53
C LYS A 24 -7.56 -9.01 1.67
N SER A 25 -6.89 -7.90 1.35
CA SER A 25 -5.70 -7.91 0.52
C SER A 25 -4.54 -8.65 1.19
N TRP A 26 -4.41 -8.56 2.51
CA TRP A 26 -3.40 -9.31 3.24
C TRP A 26 -3.60 -10.80 3.05
N HIS A 27 -4.84 -11.27 3.17
CA HIS A 27 -5.17 -12.67 2.94
C HIS A 27 -4.92 -13.08 1.50
N GLU A 28 -5.27 -12.23 0.55
CA GLU A 28 -5.10 -12.53 -0.87
C GLU A 28 -3.63 -12.49 -1.32
N ALA A 29 -2.87 -11.50 -0.85
CA ALA A 29 -1.52 -11.26 -1.34
C ALA A 29 -0.43 -12.00 -0.56
N PHE A 30 -0.60 -12.20 0.74
CA PHE A 30 0.47 -12.70 1.59
C PHE A 30 0.33 -14.17 1.99
N THR A 31 -0.78 -14.81 1.67
CA THR A 31 -0.91 -16.26 1.87
C THR A 31 0.20 -16.96 1.07
N GLY A 32 1.01 -17.76 1.76
CA GLY A 32 2.17 -18.41 1.16
C GLY A 32 3.46 -17.60 1.19
N LEU A 33 3.42 -16.32 1.55
CA LEU A 33 4.61 -15.46 1.65
C LEU A 33 5.06 -15.26 3.10
N ILE A 34 4.11 -15.23 4.04
CA ILE A 34 4.39 -15.18 5.48
C ILE A 34 3.58 -16.27 6.18
N GLU A 35 3.96 -16.57 7.42
CA GLU A 35 3.27 -17.63 8.17
C GLU A 35 1.80 -17.29 8.41
N ASN A 36 0.92 -18.26 8.25
CA ASN A 36 -0.53 -18.08 8.37
C ASN A 36 -0.96 -17.49 9.71
N LYS A 37 -0.26 -17.80 10.80
CA LYS A 37 -0.61 -17.26 12.12
C LYS A 37 -0.61 -15.73 12.16
N TYR A 38 0.24 -15.08 11.36
CA TYR A 38 0.31 -13.62 11.29
C TYR A 38 -0.83 -13.07 10.45
N ILE A 39 -1.16 -13.76 9.36
CA ILE A 39 -2.28 -13.37 8.49
C ILE A 39 -3.59 -13.53 9.27
N ASP A 40 -3.76 -14.65 9.96
CA ASP A 40 -4.97 -14.95 10.73
C ASP A 40 -5.11 -14.00 11.94
N GLY A 41 -3.98 -13.47 12.43
CA GLY A 41 -3.99 -12.49 13.52
C GLY A 41 -4.44 -11.09 13.12
N LEU A 42 -4.47 -10.79 11.82
CA LEU A 42 -4.97 -9.52 11.32
C LEU A 42 -6.48 -9.61 11.17
N THR A 43 -7.22 -8.77 11.88
CA THR A 43 -8.68 -8.76 11.86
C THR A 43 -9.20 -7.48 11.21
N ILE A 44 -10.44 -7.52 10.73
CA ILE A 44 -11.10 -6.32 10.19
C ILE A 44 -11.19 -5.25 11.28
N GLU A 45 -11.48 -5.65 12.51
CA GLU A 45 -11.61 -4.74 13.65
C GLU A 45 -10.31 -3.97 13.91
N LYS A 46 -9.16 -4.65 13.84
CA LYS A 46 -7.85 -3.97 13.96
C LYS A 46 -7.62 -2.99 12.81
N CYS A 47 -7.97 -3.38 11.60
CA CYS A 47 -7.81 -2.52 10.44
C CYS A 47 -8.72 -1.28 10.53
N GLU A 48 -9.94 -1.44 11.04
CA GLU A 48 -10.84 -0.30 11.28
C GLU A 48 -10.28 0.63 12.36
N GLU A 49 -9.79 0.06 13.47
CA GLU A 49 -9.18 0.85 14.55
C GLU A 49 -8.03 1.70 14.00
N TRP A 50 -7.15 1.09 13.22
CA TRP A 50 -6.02 1.83 12.62
C TRP A 50 -6.49 2.88 11.62
N GLY A 51 -7.50 2.58 10.82
CA GLY A 51 -8.04 3.52 9.85
C GLY A 51 -8.63 4.76 10.50
N PHE A 52 -9.36 4.59 11.60
CA PHE A 52 -9.92 5.72 12.35
C PHE A 52 -8.88 6.47 13.15
N ARG A 53 -7.86 5.78 13.64
CA ARG A 53 -6.79 6.38 14.43
C ARG A 53 -5.81 7.20 13.57
N TRP A 54 -5.51 6.72 12.36
CA TRP A 54 -4.57 7.37 11.44
C TRP A 54 -5.19 7.52 10.04
N PRO A 55 -6.18 8.42 9.90
CA PRO A 55 -6.88 8.58 8.62
C PRO A 55 -6.14 9.41 7.58
N GLU A 56 -5.06 10.08 7.98
CA GLU A 56 -4.35 11.04 7.14
C GLU A 56 -3.58 10.34 6.01
N ASN A 57 -3.27 11.11 4.97
CA ASN A 57 -2.36 10.70 3.89
C ASN A 57 -2.78 9.37 3.23
N THR A 58 -4.07 9.24 3.01
CA THR A 58 -4.66 8.05 2.37
C THR A 58 -5.60 8.47 1.25
N LEU A 59 -5.41 7.86 0.08
CA LEU A 59 -6.33 7.97 -1.05
C LEU A 59 -7.00 6.63 -1.25
N VAL A 60 -8.29 6.66 -1.56
CA VAL A 60 -9.04 5.44 -1.85
C VAL A 60 -9.43 5.40 -3.32
N ALA A 61 -9.49 4.19 -3.87
CA ALA A 61 -10.06 3.93 -5.18
C ALA A 61 -11.47 3.37 -4.95
N LYS A 62 -12.46 4.01 -5.56
CA LYS A 62 -13.85 3.61 -5.42
C LYS A 62 -14.41 3.19 -6.77
N ASP A 63 -15.13 2.08 -6.77
CA ASP A 63 -15.96 1.66 -7.90
C ASP A 63 -17.40 1.93 -7.48
N GLY A 64 -17.96 3.07 -7.92
CA GLY A 64 -19.21 3.57 -7.36
C GLY A 64 -19.04 3.92 -5.89
N GLU A 65 -19.84 3.31 -5.02
CA GLU A 65 -19.75 3.53 -3.57
C GLU A 65 -18.77 2.59 -2.87
N ARG A 66 -18.24 1.60 -3.57
CA ARG A 66 -17.37 0.57 -2.98
C ARG A 66 -15.91 0.97 -3.04
N VAL A 67 -15.22 0.94 -1.89
CA VAL A 67 -13.77 1.08 -1.85
C VAL A 67 -13.15 -0.25 -2.30
N VAL A 68 -12.29 -0.20 -3.31
CA VAL A 68 -11.67 -1.39 -3.91
C VAL A 68 -10.15 -1.39 -3.83
N GLY A 69 -9.57 -0.28 -3.37
CA GLY A 69 -8.13 -0.16 -3.18
C GLY A 69 -7.79 1.11 -2.43
N PHE A 70 -6.54 1.22 -1.98
CA PHE A 70 -6.05 2.44 -1.35
C PHE A 70 -4.54 2.55 -1.46
N VAL A 71 -4.04 3.77 -1.27
CA VAL A 71 -2.62 4.06 -1.16
C VAL A 71 -2.40 4.98 0.03
N CYS A 72 -1.38 4.69 0.83
CA CYS A 72 -0.91 5.55 1.92
C CYS A 72 0.47 6.08 1.55
N TYR A 73 0.71 7.36 1.82
CA TYR A 73 1.95 8.04 1.47
C TYR A 73 2.40 8.94 2.62
N GLY A 74 3.66 9.39 2.57
CA GLY A 74 4.17 10.32 3.56
C GLY A 74 5.69 10.29 3.63
N ASP A 75 6.24 10.52 4.82
CA ASP A 75 7.66 10.45 5.06
C ASP A 75 7.93 9.92 6.47
N ARG A 76 9.18 9.62 6.76
CA ARG A 76 9.62 9.15 8.07
C ARG A 76 10.36 10.22 8.85
N GLY A 77 10.27 11.48 8.41
CA GLY A 77 10.92 12.60 9.08
C GLY A 77 12.43 12.42 9.17
N ASP A 78 12.98 12.56 10.37
CA ASP A 78 14.43 12.49 10.59
C ASP A 78 15.02 11.10 10.38
N GLU A 79 14.21 10.03 10.37
CA GLU A 79 14.69 8.67 10.12
C GLU A 79 15.16 8.49 8.67
N ALA A 80 14.55 9.21 7.73
CA ALA A 80 14.92 9.15 6.33
C ALA A 80 14.70 10.52 5.68
N PRO A 81 15.59 11.49 5.97
CA PRO A 81 15.45 12.86 5.44
C PRO A 81 15.47 12.87 3.91
N GLY A 82 14.54 13.59 3.29
CA GLY A 82 14.47 13.74 1.83
C GLY A 82 13.78 12.61 1.11
N TYR A 83 13.29 11.59 1.82
CA TYR A 83 12.56 10.46 1.23
C TYR A 83 11.05 10.66 1.41
N GLY A 84 10.33 10.66 0.30
CA GLY A 84 8.88 10.46 0.32
C GLY A 84 8.61 8.97 0.12
N GLU A 85 7.64 8.43 0.81
CA GLU A 85 7.41 6.99 0.81
C GLU A 85 5.97 6.64 0.48
N ILE A 86 5.80 5.60 -0.32
CA ILE A 86 4.52 4.92 -0.48
C ILE A 86 4.52 3.81 0.58
N PHE A 87 3.76 4.03 1.65
CA PHE A 87 3.74 3.12 2.79
C PHE A 87 2.93 1.85 2.54
N ALA A 88 1.86 1.96 1.78
CA ALA A 88 0.97 0.84 1.49
C ALA A 88 0.22 1.11 0.20
N LEU A 89 0.03 0.07 -0.59
CA LEU A 89 -0.81 0.11 -1.78
C LEU A 89 -1.44 -1.27 -1.93
N TYR A 90 -2.76 -1.33 -1.76
CA TYR A 90 -3.50 -2.57 -1.85
C TYR A 90 -4.73 -2.39 -2.72
N VAL A 91 -5.04 -3.42 -3.50
CA VAL A 91 -6.21 -3.49 -4.37
C VAL A 91 -6.79 -4.89 -4.23
N LEU A 92 -8.11 -5.00 -4.18
CA LEU A 92 -8.78 -6.30 -4.14
C LEU A 92 -8.41 -7.11 -5.38
N SER A 93 -8.21 -8.42 -5.21
CA SER A 93 -7.74 -9.30 -6.28
C SER A 93 -8.66 -9.29 -7.50
N GLU A 94 -9.95 -9.12 -7.31
CA GLU A 94 -10.90 -9.05 -8.42
C GLU A 94 -10.70 -7.82 -9.32
N TYR A 95 -9.91 -6.83 -8.87
CA TYR A 95 -9.57 -5.64 -9.65
C TYR A 95 -8.14 -5.68 -10.19
N TYR A 96 -7.44 -6.81 -10.06
CA TYR A 96 -6.09 -6.95 -10.61
C TYR A 96 -6.13 -6.88 -12.15
N GLY A 97 -5.10 -6.25 -12.72
CA GLY A 97 -4.98 -6.14 -14.17
C GLY A 97 -5.92 -5.14 -14.82
N LYS A 98 -6.61 -4.32 -14.03
CA LYS A 98 -7.59 -3.34 -14.53
C LYS A 98 -7.12 -1.90 -14.39
N GLY A 99 -5.85 -1.68 -14.06
CA GLY A 99 -5.26 -0.34 -13.98
C GLY A 99 -5.49 0.40 -12.67
N VAL A 100 -6.17 -0.18 -11.69
CA VAL A 100 -6.47 0.49 -10.42
C VAL A 100 -5.20 0.77 -9.64
N SER A 101 -4.29 -0.21 -9.53
CA SER A 101 -3.02 -0.05 -8.83
C SER A 101 -2.18 1.06 -9.44
N SER A 102 -2.13 1.15 -10.77
CA SER A 102 -1.38 2.20 -11.46
C SER A 102 -1.95 3.59 -11.18
N LYS A 103 -3.27 3.72 -11.16
CA LYS A 103 -3.93 5.00 -10.84
C LYS A 103 -3.64 5.42 -9.40
N LEU A 104 -3.69 4.48 -8.47
CA LEU A 104 -3.37 4.75 -7.07
C LEU A 104 -1.91 5.15 -6.90
N MET A 105 -1.00 4.43 -7.57
CA MET A 105 0.44 4.76 -7.49
C MET A 105 0.70 6.16 -8.02
N GLN A 106 0.16 6.52 -9.17
CA GLN A 106 0.32 7.86 -9.74
C GLN A 106 -0.20 8.93 -8.82
N ALA A 107 -1.38 8.72 -8.23
CA ALA A 107 -1.98 9.68 -7.31
C ALA A 107 -1.16 9.83 -6.03
N GLY A 108 -0.67 8.72 -5.48
CA GLY A 108 0.19 8.74 -4.29
C GLY A 108 1.50 9.45 -4.53
N LEU A 109 2.15 9.17 -5.67
CA LEU A 109 3.41 9.80 -6.04
C LEU A 109 3.26 11.31 -6.24
N GLU A 110 2.11 11.77 -6.73
CA GLU A 110 1.85 13.20 -6.88
C GLU A 110 1.90 13.92 -5.53
N HIS A 111 1.42 13.28 -4.47
CA HIS A 111 1.44 13.86 -3.12
C HIS A 111 2.84 13.90 -2.49
N ILE A 112 3.78 13.14 -2.99
CA ILE A 112 5.17 13.14 -2.49
C ILE A 112 6.16 13.65 -3.54
N ARG A 113 5.66 14.32 -4.57
CA ARG A 113 6.48 14.78 -5.72
C ARG A 113 7.64 15.69 -5.32
N ASP A 114 7.48 16.47 -4.25
CA ASP A 114 8.49 17.45 -3.82
C ASP A 114 9.67 16.83 -3.07
N TYR A 115 9.56 15.57 -2.67
CA TYR A 115 10.68 14.87 -2.04
C TYR A 115 11.72 14.50 -3.10
N PRO A 116 13.02 14.71 -2.82
CA PRO A 116 14.08 14.35 -3.77
C PRO A 116 14.10 12.88 -4.14
N ILE A 117 13.76 12.01 -3.19
CA ILE A 117 13.79 10.57 -3.40
C ILE A 117 12.42 9.99 -3.03
N LYS A 118 11.85 9.17 -3.91
CA LYS A 118 10.61 8.45 -3.65
C LYS A 118 10.94 6.97 -3.48
N CYS A 119 10.44 6.36 -2.43
CA CYS A 119 10.76 4.98 -2.11
C CYS A 119 9.55 4.19 -1.64
N LEU A 120 9.73 2.89 -1.55
CA LEU A 120 8.79 1.97 -0.92
C LEU A 120 9.56 0.75 -0.39
N TRP A 121 8.92 0.01 0.50
CA TRP A 121 9.43 -1.26 0.99
C TRP A 121 8.48 -2.38 0.57
N VAL A 122 9.04 -3.50 0.19
CA VAL A 122 8.26 -4.65 -0.30
C VAL A 122 8.88 -5.94 0.23
N LEU A 123 8.05 -6.94 0.52
CA LEU A 123 8.55 -8.27 0.90
C LEU A 123 9.45 -8.81 -0.20
N LYS A 124 10.65 -9.27 0.19
CA LYS A 124 11.67 -9.75 -0.73
C LYS A 124 11.17 -10.89 -1.62
N ASN A 125 10.27 -11.72 -1.11
CA ASN A 125 9.69 -12.85 -1.85
C ASN A 125 8.37 -12.53 -2.56
N ASN A 126 7.92 -11.27 -2.54
CA ASN A 126 6.69 -10.88 -3.22
C ASN A 126 6.97 -10.49 -4.68
N ALA A 127 7.23 -11.51 -5.51
CA ALA A 127 7.62 -11.31 -6.90
C ALA A 127 6.59 -10.51 -7.70
N ARG A 128 5.31 -10.69 -7.41
CA ARG A 128 4.23 -10.02 -8.12
C ARG A 128 4.24 -8.52 -7.87
N ALA A 129 4.34 -8.10 -6.60
CA ALA A 129 4.41 -6.70 -6.25
C ALA A 129 5.69 -6.06 -6.81
N ILE A 130 6.82 -6.76 -6.70
CA ILE A 130 8.09 -6.26 -7.22
C ILE A 130 7.98 -6.00 -8.73
N ARG A 131 7.39 -6.91 -9.50
CA ARG A 131 7.21 -6.71 -10.93
C ARG A 131 6.34 -5.47 -11.23
N PHE A 132 5.28 -5.28 -10.45
CA PHE A 132 4.43 -4.09 -10.60
C PHE A 132 5.22 -2.81 -10.31
N TYR A 133 5.99 -2.79 -9.23
CA TYR A 133 6.78 -1.61 -8.86
C TYR A 133 7.87 -1.32 -9.90
N GLN A 134 8.49 -2.37 -10.45
CA GLN A 134 9.47 -2.20 -11.53
C GLN A 134 8.83 -1.58 -12.79
N LYS A 135 7.61 -1.97 -13.12
CA LYS A 135 6.87 -1.34 -14.22
C LYS A 135 6.56 0.13 -13.94
N CYS A 136 6.40 0.50 -12.69
CA CYS A 136 6.20 1.90 -12.30
C CYS A 136 7.50 2.72 -12.31
N GLY A 137 8.65 2.09 -12.51
CA GLY A 137 9.95 2.75 -12.56
C GLY A 137 10.79 2.61 -11.30
N PHE A 138 10.36 1.83 -10.33
CA PHE A 138 11.12 1.59 -9.12
C PHE A 138 12.22 0.55 -9.35
N GLN A 139 13.35 0.73 -8.66
CA GLN A 139 14.51 -0.16 -8.69
C GLN A 139 14.99 -0.43 -7.28
N PHE A 140 15.58 -1.61 -7.08
CA PHE A 140 16.23 -1.92 -5.79
C PHE A 140 17.41 -0.98 -5.56
N ASP A 141 17.58 -0.54 -4.32
CA ASP A 141 18.75 0.28 -3.94
C ASP A 141 19.75 -0.49 -3.08
N GLY A 142 19.52 -1.77 -2.85
CA GLY A 142 20.40 -2.64 -2.06
C GLY A 142 20.11 -2.64 -0.57
N THR A 143 19.14 -1.89 -0.09
CA THR A 143 18.79 -1.84 1.34
C THR A 143 17.77 -2.90 1.68
N GLU A 144 18.02 -3.67 2.74
CA GLU A 144 17.12 -4.68 3.27
C GLU A 144 16.92 -4.46 4.76
N THR A 145 15.78 -4.90 5.26
CA THR A 145 15.50 -4.91 6.70
C THR A 145 14.62 -6.11 7.04
N VAL A 146 14.54 -6.43 8.32
CA VAL A 146 13.56 -7.41 8.81
C VAL A 146 12.43 -6.64 9.45
N SER A 147 11.25 -6.71 8.84
CA SER A 147 10.05 -6.11 9.42
C SER A 147 9.62 -6.93 10.62
N SER A 148 9.29 -6.25 11.72
CA SER A 148 8.82 -6.88 12.94
C SER A 148 7.45 -6.37 13.38
N ASN A 149 6.82 -5.51 12.55
CA ASN A 149 5.58 -4.85 12.96
C ASN A 149 4.42 -5.82 13.10
N ILE A 150 4.23 -6.68 12.12
CA ILE A 150 3.15 -7.66 12.12
C ILE A 150 3.71 -9.08 12.01
N ALA A 151 4.69 -9.28 11.14
CA ALA A 151 5.31 -10.59 10.92
C ALA A 151 6.81 -10.41 10.66
N PRO A 152 7.67 -11.27 11.23
CA PRO A 152 9.09 -11.25 10.86
C PRO A 152 9.22 -11.63 9.39
N ALA A 153 9.68 -10.70 8.58
CA ALA A 153 9.87 -10.92 7.14
C ALA A 153 10.92 -9.96 6.61
N VAL A 154 11.70 -10.44 5.63
CA VAL A 154 12.69 -9.59 4.99
C VAL A 154 11.98 -8.68 3.99
N GLU A 155 12.22 -7.38 4.13
CA GLU A 155 11.76 -6.38 3.17
C GLU A 155 12.94 -5.73 2.47
N VAL A 156 12.74 -5.39 1.21
CA VAL A 156 13.74 -4.69 0.38
C VAL A 156 13.18 -3.32 0.01
N ARG A 157 14.09 -2.34 -0.07
CA ARG A 157 13.70 -0.99 -0.47
C ARG A 157 13.84 -0.83 -1.98
N MET A 158 12.87 -0.17 -2.57
CA MET A 158 12.92 0.23 -3.97
C MET A 158 12.78 1.75 -4.05
N VAL A 159 13.51 2.35 -4.96
CA VAL A 159 13.48 3.80 -5.21
C VAL A 159 13.07 4.08 -6.64
N LEU A 160 12.35 5.19 -6.82
CA LEU A 160 11.89 5.58 -8.16
C LEU A 160 13.08 6.13 -8.96
N ALA A 161 13.34 5.51 -10.09
CA ALA A 161 14.37 5.97 -11.02
C ALA A 161 13.87 7.22 -11.77
N GLU A 162 14.73 8.20 -11.89
CA GLU A 162 14.45 9.42 -12.66
C GLU A 162 15.05 9.37 -14.04
#